data_49d1c96a708c973b6a723ab9bc94835c
#
_entry.id   49d1c96a708c973b6a723ab9bc94835c
#
_cell.length_a   1.000
_cell.length_b   1.000
_cell.length_c   1.000
_cell.angle_alpha   90.00
_cell.angle_beta   90.00
_cell.angle_gamma   90.00
#
_symmetry.space_group_name_H-M   'P 1'
#
loop_
_entity.id
_entity.type
_entity.pdbx_description
1 polymer ?
#
loop_
_entity_poly.entity_id
_entity_poly.type
_entity_poly.pdbx_seq_one_letter_code
_entity_poly.pdbx_strand_id
1 'polypeptide(L)'
;FGKLGACFGIGFILGPALGGILGENDVRLPFFIAGCLSLLNFLYGIFVLPESLKTREHRAINFKTLNPLSSLARLTKFKYIGALIAVIALSGFAQSMLHSTWTLFTNFRFHWTPFNIGLSLVVMGLVTAVVQGFLLKKLLKLFGEQKLILYGLGSGALAYLCFGLVTYGPLTYLVMLCNFLSIAVPPTLNSIVSHSVPASEQGEAMGT
;
A
#
# COMPACT_ATOMS: atom_id res chain seq x y z
N PHE A 1 8.38 -9.74 -10.96
CA PHE A 1 7.47 -9.15 -9.96
C PHE A 1 7.70 -9.69 -8.55
N GLY A 2 7.93 -11.01 -8.33
CA GLY A 2 8.12 -11.57 -6.98
C GLY A 2 9.31 -11.01 -6.20
N LYS A 3 10.45 -10.77 -6.85
CA LYS A 3 11.63 -10.16 -6.20
C LYS A 3 11.37 -8.71 -5.77
N LEU A 4 10.67 -7.93 -6.59
CA LEU A 4 10.29 -6.54 -6.26
C LEU A 4 9.33 -6.51 -5.07
N GLY A 5 8.33 -7.39 -5.05
CA GLY A 5 7.41 -7.53 -3.93
C GLY A 5 8.11 -7.92 -2.62
N ALA A 6 9.10 -8.83 -2.69
CA ALA A 6 9.91 -9.19 -1.53
C ALA A 6 10.73 -8.02 -0.99
N CYS A 7 11.39 -7.25 -1.87
CA CYS A 7 12.14 -6.04 -1.47
C CYS A 7 11.22 -4.99 -0.83
N PHE A 8 10.04 -4.78 -1.40
CA PHE A 8 9.03 -3.89 -0.83
C PHE A 8 8.58 -4.35 0.55
N GLY A 9 8.30 -5.66 0.71
CA GLY A 9 7.91 -6.23 2.00
C GLY A 9 8.99 -6.09 3.07
N ILE A 10 10.27 -6.34 2.71
CA ILE A 10 11.41 -6.13 3.63
C ILE A 10 11.50 -4.65 4.03
N GLY A 11 11.42 -3.73 3.08
CA GLY A 11 11.44 -2.29 3.35
C GLY A 11 10.30 -1.84 4.26
N PHE A 12 9.10 -2.40 4.06
CA PHE A 12 7.93 -2.10 4.88
C PHE A 12 8.02 -2.63 6.32
N ILE A 13 8.84 -3.66 6.57
CA ILE A 13 9.13 -4.17 7.91
C ILE A 13 10.28 -3.37 8.54
N LEU A 14 11.39 -3.21 7.80
CA LEU A 14 12.59 -2.56 8.33
C LEU A 14 12.40 -1.06 8.56
N GLY A 15 11.63 -0.37 7.70
CA GLY A 15 11.39 1.07 7.84
C GLY A 15 10.82 1.45 9.20
N PRO A 16 9.63 0.95 9.58
CA PRO A 16 9.04 1.22 10.89
C PRO A 16 9.85 0.67 12.06
N ALA A 17 10.54 -0.47 11.91
CA ALA A 17 11.41 -1.02 12.95
C ALA A 17 12.56 -0.06 13.28
N LEU A 18 13.29 0.37 12.25
CA LEU A 18 14.36 1.35 12.40
C LEU A 18 13.83 2.70 12.88
N GLY A 19 12.71 3.16 12.31
CA GLY A 19 12.06 4.40 12.71
C GLY A 19 11.66 4.41 14.19
N GLY A 20 11.12 3.31 14.70
CA GLY A 20 10.76 3.16 16.10
C GLY A 20 11.96 3.14 17.04
N ILE A 21 12.99 2.34 16.73
CA ILE A 21 14.22 2.22 17.54
C ILE A 21 14.99 3.54 17.56
N LEU A 22 15.17 4.16 16.41
CA LEU A 22 15.93 5.41 16.31
C LEU A 22 15.17 6.59 16.89
N GLY A 23 13.85 6.62 16.68
CA GLY A 23 12.96 7.67 17.16
C GLY A 23 12.79 7.67 18.68
N GLU A 24 13.08 6.56 19.37
CA GLU A 24 13.11 6.49 20.82
C GLU A 24 14.25 7.34 21.40
N ASN A 25 15.39 7.37 20.71
CA ASN A 25 16.57 8.15 21.14
C ASN A 25 16.46 9.63 20.72
N ASP A 26 16.16 9.86 19.46
CA ASP A 26 15.95 11.20 18.88
C ASP A 26 15.01 11.10 17.68
N VAL A 27 13.90 11.84 17.74
CA VAL A 27 12.87 11.89 16.68
C VAL A 27 13.43 12.33 15.32
N ARG A 28 14.58 12.99 15.29
CA ARG A 28 15.25 13.47 14.07
C ARG A 28 16.11 12.42 13.39
N LEU A 29 16.63 11.44 14.12
CA LEU A 29 17.54 10.40 13.60
C LEU A 29 16.96 9.62 12.42
N PRO A 30 15.69 9.16 12.45
CA PRO A 30 15.09 8.48 11.30
C PRO A 30 15.13 9.30 10.01
N PHE A 31 14.94 10.61 10.10
CA PHE A 31 14.96 11.49 8.92
C PHE A 31 16.37 11.64 8.34
N PHE A 32 17.41 11.78 9.18
CA PHE A 32 18.79 11.84 8.71
C PHE A 32 19.20 10.54 8.03
N ILE A 33 18.86 9.40 8.61
CA ILE A 33 19.17 8.08 8.02
C ILE A 33 18.42 7.89 6.70
N ALA A 34 17.13 8.22 6.66
CA ALA A 34 16.35 8.16 5.42
C ALA A 34 16.93 9.08 4.33
N GLY A 35 17.38 10.30 4.72
CA GLY A 35 18.05 11.22 3.82
C GLY A 35 19.35 10.66 3.25
N CYS A 36 20.21 10.08 4.10
CA CYS A 36 21.44 9.42 3.67
C CYS A 36 21.17 8.23 2.73
N LEU A 37 20.21 7.39 3.06
CA LEU A 37 19.82 6.26 2.20
C LEU A 37 19.28 6.73 0.84
N SER A 38 18.46 7.79 0.83
CA SER A 38 17.95 8.39 -0.40
C SER A 38 19.07 8.96 -1.26
N LEU A 39 20.06 9.62 -0.65
CA LEU A 39 21.24 10.14 -1.35
C LEU A 39 22.09 9.02 -1.93
N LEU A 40 22.31 7.95 -1.17
CA LEU A 40 23.02 6.75 -1.67
C LEU A 40 22.28 6.12 -2.85
N ASN A 41 20.96 6.01 -2.77
CA ASN A 41 20.14 5.47 -3.86
C ASN A 41 20.19 6.38 -5.10
N PHE A 42 20.18 7.69 -4.92
CA PHE A 42 20.36 8.65 -6.01
C PHE A 42 21.71 8.50 -6.70
N LEU A 43 22.80 8.41 -5.94
CA LEU A 43 24.14 8.18 -6.47
C LEU A 43 24.22 6.83 -7.20
N TYR A 44 23.65 5.77 -6.63
CA TYR A 44 23.55 4.47 -7.27
C TYR A 44 22.81 4.57 -8.62
N GLY A 45 21.71 5.31 -8.65
CA GLY A 45 20.93 5.53 -9.88
C GLY A 45 21.75 6.19 -10.99
N ILE A 46 22.57 7.19 -10.64
CA ILE A 46 23.44 7.90 -11.60
C ILE A 46 24.56 7.01 -12.13
N PHE A 47 25.27 6.31 -11.22
CA PHE A 47 26.53 5.65 -11.57
C PHE A 47 26.37 4.18 -12.00
N VAL A 48 25.30 3.50 -11.59
CA VAL A 48 25.18 2.04 -11.74
C VAL A 48 23.98 1.63 -12.60
N LEU A 49 22.90 2.45 -12.65
CA LEU A 49 21.69 2.04 -13.35
C LEU A 49 21.86 2.24 -14.86
N PRO A 50 21.86 1.15 -15.65
CA PRO A 50 21.92 1.28 -17.11
C PRO A 50 20.57 1.75 -17.64
N GLU A 51 20.60 2.55 -18.72
CA GLU A 51 19.39 2.92 -19.46
C GLU A 51 18.70 1.66 -20.03
N SER A 52 17.49 1.37 -19.59
CA SER A 52 16.74 0.18 -20.02
C SER A 52 16.03 0.35 -21.35
N LEU A 53 15.78 1.58 -21.80
CA LEU A 53 15.17 1.92 -23.10
C LEU A 53 16.23 2.07 -24.18
N LYS A 54 16.44 1.00 -24.94
CA LYS A 54 17.39 1.00 -26.08
C LYS A 54 16.90 1.81 -27.29
N THR A 55 15.61 2.02 -27.44
CA THR A 55 14.99 2.84 -28.48
C THR A 55 14.15 3.93 -27.84
N ARG A 56 14.63 5.16 -27.92
CA ARG A 56 13.83 6.34 -27.56
C ARG A 56 12.79 6.57 -28.64
N GLU A 57 11.62 5.99 -28.51
CA GLU A 57 10.45 6.54 -29.19
C GLU A 57 10.13 7.88 -28.52
N HIS A 58 10.55 8.96 -29.16
CA HIS A 58 10.14 10.30 -28.74
C HIS A 58 8.64 10.48 -29.02
N ARG A 59 7.83 9.97 -28.14
CA ARG A 59 6.42 10.32 -28.12
C ARG A 59 6.31 11.77 -27.67
N ALA A 60 5.89 12.65 -28.57
CA ALA A 60 5.67 14.05 -28.23
C ALA A 60 4.75 14.14 -26.99
N ILE A 61 5.24 14.80 -25.95
CA ILE A 61 4.46 15.01 -24.73
C ILE A 61 3.30 15.93 -25.09
N ASN A 62 2.10 15.38 -25.17
CA ASN A 62 0.89 16.15 -25.41
C ASN A 62 0.23 16.45 -24.06
N PHE A 63 0.26 17.71 -23.64
CA PHE A 63 -0.34 18.16 -22.38
C PHE A 63 -1.82 17.81 -22.24
N LYS A 64 -2.55 17.60 -23.35
CA LYS A 64 -3.94 17.13 -23.30
C LYS A 64 -4.06 15.66 -22.84
N THR A 65 -3.03 14.84 -23.05
CA THR A 65 -3.02 13.43 -22.61
C THR A 65 -2.50 13.28 -21.18
N LEU A 66 -1.85 14.31 -20.63
CA LEU A 66 -1.37 14.34 -19.22
C LEU A 66 -2.44 14.73 -18.20
N ASN A 67 -3.64 15.11 -18.66
CA ASN A 67 -4.72 15.46 -17.76
C ASN A 67 -5.31 14.18 -17.12
N PRO A 68 -5.14 13.96 -15.80
CA PRO A 68 -5.62 12.75 -15.11
C PRO A 68 -7.14 12.59 -15.22
N LEU A 69 -7.89 13.70 -15.28
CA LEU A 69 -9.35 13.66 -15.46
C LEU A 69 -9.75 13.11 -16.84
N SER A 70 -8.96 13.37 -17.89
CA SER A 70 -9.22 12.83 -19.22
C SER A 70 -8.93 11.33 -19.30
N SER A 71 -7.92 10.85 -18.58
CA SER A 71 -7.59 9.43 -18.47
C SER A 71 -8.66 8.67 -17.68
N LEU A 72 -9.10 9.23 -16.56
CA LEU A 72 -10.26 8.70 -15.81
C LEU A 72 -11.52 8.61 -16.70
N ALA A 73 -11.84 9.67 -17.45
CA ALA A 73 -12.99 9.70 -18.33
C ALA A 73 -12.91 8.68 -19.50
N ARG A 74 -11.70 8.31 -19.94
CA ARG A 74 -11.52 7.23 -20.92
C ARG A 74 -11.74 5.86 -20.29
N LEU A 75 -11.23 5.63 -19.09
CA LEU A 75 -11.38 4.36 -18.39
C LEU A 75 -12.84 4.08 -18.01
N THR A 76 -13.66 5.10 -17.74
CA THR A 76 -15.10 4.91 -17.46
C THR A 76 -15.92 4.41 -18.67
N LYS A 77 -15.35 4.41 -19.90
CA LYS A 77 -15.99 3.79 -21.06
C LYS A 77 -16.08 2.27 -20.96
N PHE A 78 -15.21 1.64 -20.18
CA PHE A 78 -15.26 0.20 -19.97
C PHE A 78 -16.28 -0.14 -18.90
N LYS A 79 -17.12 -1.14 -19.20
CA LYS A 79 -18.19 -1.58 -18.32
C LYS A 79 -17.61 -1.99 -16.94
N TYR A 80 -18.18 -1.46 -15.87
CA TYR A 80 -17.80 -1.67 -14.46
C TYR A 80 -16.47 -1.02 -13.98
N ILE A 81 -15.64 -0.45 -14.82
CA ILE A 81 -14.39 0.18 -14.37
C ILE A 81 -14.68 1.40 -13.50
N GLY A 82 -15.70 2.19 -13.78
CA GLY A 82 -16.09 3.32 -12.93
C GLY A 82 -16.39 2.92 -11.47
N ALA A 83 -17.08 1.79 -11.28
CA ALA A 83 -17.34 1.26 -9.94
C ALA A 83 -16.05 0.78 -9.25
N LEU A 84 -15.15 0.11 -9.99
CA LEU A 84 -13.85 -0.33 -9.45
C LEU A 84 -12.99 0.87 -9.03
N ILE A 85 -12.92 1.92 -9.84
CA ILE A 85 -12.21 3.16 -9.52
C ILE A 85 -12.76 3.78 -8.23
N ALA A 86 -14.10 3.85 -8.09
CA ALA A 86 -14.72 4.37 -6.87
C ALA A 86 -14.33 3.53 -5.63
N VAL A 87 -14.33 2.21 -5.74
CA VAL A 87 -13.93 1.30 -4.65
C VAL A 87 -12.44 1.51 -4.31
N ILE A 88 -11.57 1.62 -5.31
CA ILE A 88 -10.14 1.87 -5.11
C ILE A 88 -9.93 3.22 -4.41
N ALA A 89 -10.59 4.28 -4.89
CA ALA A 89 -10.46 5.61 -4.32
C ALA A 89 -10.96 5.68 -2.87
N LEU A 90 -12.14 5.11 -2.58
CA LEU A 90 -12.71 5.11 -1.24
C LEU A 90 -11.90 4.26 -0.26
N SER A 91 -11.48 3.06 -0.68
CA SER A 91 -10.64 2.20 0.17
C SER A 91 -9.25 2.80 0.40
N GLY A 92 -8.65 3.40 -0.64
CA GLY A 92 -7.38 4.10 -0.54
C GLY A 92 -7.47 5.33 0.38
N PHE A 93 -8.56 6.08 0.30
CA PHE A 93 -8.83 7.21 1.19
C PHE A 93 -8.95 6.76 2.65
N ALA A 94 -9.76 5.72 2.92
CA ALA A 94 -9.91 5.17 4.28
C ALA A 94 -8.57 4.66 4.84
N GLN A 95 -7.77 3.99 4.01
CA GLN A 95 -6.45 3.52 4.41
C GLN A 95 -5.48 4.67 4.69
N SER A 96 -5.47 5.72 3.84
CA SER A 96 -4.64 6.90 4.05
C SER A 96 -5.02 7.64 5.34
N MET A 97 -6.30 7.75 5.66
CA MET A 97 -6.76 8.29 6.94
C MET A 97 -6.19 7.50 8.12
N LEU A 98 -6.29 6.16 8.09
CA LEU A 98 -5.75 5.32 9.15
C LEU A 98 -4.24 5.51 9.30
N HIS A 99 -3.49 5.46 8.20
CA HIS A 99 -2.03 5.63 8.24
C HIS A 99 -1.61 7.00 8.79
N SER A 100 -2.28 8.08 8.35
CA SER A 100 -1.97 9.44 8.79
C SER A 100 -2.27 9.67 10.28
N THR A 101 -3.33 9.04 10.79
CA THR A 101 -3.77 9.23 12.17
C THR A 101 -3.18 8.21 13.14
N TRP A 102 -2.64 7.08 12.66
CA TRP A 102 -2.21 5.95 13.48
C TRP A 102 -1.26 6.35 14.61
N THR A 103 -0.20 7.07 14.27
CA THR A 103 0.81 7.52 15.24
C THR A 103 0.20 8.43 16.31
N LEU A 104 -0.60 9.40 15.91
CA LEU A 104 -1.25 10.34 16.83
C LEU A 104 -2.28 9.63 17.71
N PHE A 105 -3.10 8.76 17.12
CA PHE A 105 -4.11 7.98 17.82
C PHE A 105 -3.50 7.07 18.88
N THR A 106 -2.49 6.29 18.52
CA THR A 106 -1.86 5.33 19.44
C THR A 106 -1.07 6.02 20.55
N ASN A 107 -0.41 7.13 20.25
CA ASN A 107 0.27 7.94 21.25
C ASN A 107 -0.75 8.57 22.21
N PHE A 108 -1.79 9.22 21.71
CA PHE A 108 -2.79 9.88 22.53
C PHE A 108 -3.64 8.89 23.33
N ARG A 109 -4.08 7.79 22.72
CA ARG A 109 -5.04 6.85 23.33
C ARG A 109 -4.38 5.84 24.26
N PHE A 110 -3.17 5.36 23.90
CA PHE A 110 -2.49 4.28 24.60
C PHE A 110 -1.15 4.71 25.21
N HIS A 111 -0.75 5.98 25.05
CA HIS A 111 0.55 6.51 25.48
C HIS A 111 1.75 5.70 24.93
N TRP A 112 1.61 5.23 23.69
CA TRP A 112 2.67 4.44 23.05
C TRP A 112 3.87 5.31 22.71
N THR A 113 5.05 4.78 23.04
CA THR A 113 6.34 5.36 22.64
C THR A 113 6.59 5.15 21.13
N PRO A 114 7.53 5.86 20.50
CA PRO A 114 7.94 5.61 19.13
C PRO A 114 8.28 4.14 18.86
N PHE A 115 8.91 3.46 19.81
CA PHE A 115 9.21 2.03 19.73
C PHE A 115 7.94 1.17 19.60
N ASN A 116 6.96 1.39 20.47
CA ASN A 116 5.69 0.65 20.42
C ASN A 116 4.92 0.88 19.12
N ILE A 117 4.94 2.12 18.63
CA ILE A 117 4.33 2.49 17.34
C ILE A 117 5.07 1.77 16.21
N GLY A 118 6.40 1.83 16.19
CA GLY A 118 7.23 1.11 15.23
C GLY A 118 6.96 -0.40 15.24
N LEU A 119 6.87 -1.00 16.43
CA LEU A 119 6.55 -2.42 16.59
C LEU A 119 5.17 -2.78 15.99
N SER A 120 4.16 -1.94 16.21
CA SER A 120 2.84 -2.17 15.63
C SER A 120 2.85 -2.16 14.09
N LEU A 121 3.63 -1.27 13.49
CA LEU A 121 3.80 -1.21 12.03
C LEU A 121 4.61 -2.40 11.50
N VAL A 122 5.60 -2.90 12.26
CA VAL A 122 6.31 -4.16 11.94
C VAL A 122 5.34 -5.33 11.91
N VAL A 123 4.48 -5.47 12.92
CA VAL A 123 3.45 -6.53 12.95
C VAL A 123 2.53 -6.42 11.75
N MET A 124 2.08 -5.20 11.41
CA MET A 124 1.27 -4.98 10.21
C MET A 124 2.00 -5.37 8.93
N GLY A 125 3.30 -5.05 8.84
CA GLY A 125 4.17 -5.45 7.72
C GLY A 125 4.31 -6.96 7.60
N LEU A 126 4.50 -7.67 8.71
CA LEU A 126 4.57 -9.13 8.73
C LEU A 126 3.25 -9.78 8.29
N VAL A 127 2.12 -9.30 8.81
CA VAL A 127 0.80 -9.79 8.38
C VAL A 127 0.60 -9.56 6.88
N THR A 128 0.98 -8.38 6.38
CA THR A 128 0.92 -8.05 4.96
C THR A 128 1.78 -9.00 4.12
N ALA A 129 3.02 -9.24 4.53
CA ALA A 129 3.94 -10.16 3.84
C ALA A 129 3.39 -11.60 3.80
N VAL A 130 2.84 -12.09 4.91
CA VAL A 130 2.23 -13.42 4.98
C VAL A 130 0.98 -13.51 4.09
N VAL A 131 0.12 -12.51 4.16
CA VAL A 131 -1.11 -12.49 3.36
C VAL A 131 -0.80 -12.42 1.86
N GLN A 132 0.01 -11.48 1.44
CA GLN A 132 0.32 -11.29 0.02
C GLN A 132 1.26 -12.37 -0.54
N GLY A 133 2.23 -12.83 0.26
CA GLY A 133 3.19 -13.85 -0.17
C GLY A 133 2.62 -15.26 -0.23
N PHE A 134 1.80 -15.65 0.76
CA PHE A 134 1.38 -17.04 0.92
C PHE A 134 -0.13 -17.25 0.84
N LEU A 135 -0.93 -16.36 1.45
CA LEU A 135 -2.37 -16.57 1.57
C LEU A 135 -3.16 -16.11 0.35
N LEU A 136 -2.72 -15.06 -0.34
CA LEU A 136 -3.48 -14.42 -1.42
C LEU A 136 -3.92 -15.42 -2.49
N LYS A 137 -3.00 -16.29 -2.96
CA LYS A 137 -3.33 -17.32 -3.96
C LYS A 137 -4.38 -18.30 -3.46
N LYS A 138 -4.31 -18.69 -2.18
CA LYS A 138 -5.27 -19.61 -1.57
C LYS A 138 -6.64 -18.95 -1.41
N LEU A 139 -6.66 -17.68 -0.96
CA LEU A 139 -7.87 -16.89 -0.79
C LEU A 139 -8.58 -16.66 -2.13
N LEU A 140 -7.83 -16.32 -3.19
CA LEU A 140 -8.36 -16.18 -4.54
C LEU A 140 -8.96 -17.48 -5.07
N LYS A 141 -8.30 -18.63 -4.81
CA LYS A 141 -8.82 -19.95 -5.20
C LYS A 141 -10.10 -20.31 -4.44
N LEU A 142 -10.18 -19.93 -3.16
CA LEU A 142 -11.32 -20.28 -2.29
C LEU A 142 -12.54 -19.40 -2.53
N PHE A 143 -12.36 -18.09 -2.60
CA PHE A 143 -13.47 -17.13 -2.66
C PHE A 143 -13.71 -16.57 -4.07
N GLY A 144 -12.70 -16.58 -4.93
CA GLY A 144 -12.71 -15.84 -6.18
C GLY A 144 -12.51 -14.34 -5.94
N GLU A 145 -12.21 -13.58 -7.01
CA GLU A 145 -11.83 -12.15 -6.90
C GLU A 145 -12.96 -11.28 -6.30
N GLN A 146 -14.18 -11.42 -6.81
CA GLN A 146 -15.31 -10.56 -6.40
C GLN A 146 -15.71 -10.75 -4.93
N LYS A 147 -15.82 -12.00 -4.47
CA LYS A 147 -16.17 -12.30 -3.08
C LYS A 147 -15.05 -11.92 -2.13
N LEU A 148 -13.78 -12.12 -2.54
CA LEU A 148 -12.62 -11.73 -1.74
C LEU A 148 -12.60 -10.22 -1.51
N ILE A 149 -12.89 -9.40 -2.52
CA ILE A 149 -13.01 -7.95 -2.37
C ILE A 149 -14.13 -7.60 -1.40
N LEU A 150 -15.33 -8.19 -1.57
CA LEU A 150 -16.48 -7.89 -0.72
C LEU A 150 -16.19 -8.23 0.75
N TYR A 151 -15.70 -9.43 1.03
CA TYR A 151 -15.34 -9.85 2.39
C TYR A 151 -14.17 -9.05 2.96
N GLY A 152 -13.18 -8.71 2.12
CA GLY A 152 -12.05 -7.89 2.53
C GLY A 152 -12.45 -6.46 2.89
N LEU A 153 -13.33 -5.82 2.10
CA LEU A 153 -13.87 -4.50 2.42
C LEU A 153 -14.71 -4.54 3.71
N GLY A 154 -15.55 -5.56 3.88
CA GLY A 154 -16.32 -5.77 5.12
C GLY A 154 -15.41 -5.99 6.34
N SER A 155 -14.37 -6.81 6.20
CA SER A 155 -13.35 -7.02 7.24
C SER A 155 -12.62 -5.72 7.58
N GLY A 156 -12.26 -4.91 6.58
CA GLY A 156 -11.64 -3.60 6.77
C GLY A 156 -12.54 -2.62 7.51
N ALA A 157 -13.81 -2.51 7.11
CA ALA A 157 -14.78 -1.67 7.79
C ALA A 157 -14.94 -2.07 9.26
N LEU A 158 -15.07 -3.38 9.53
CA LEU A 158 -15.16 -3.89 10.91
C LEU A 158 -13.88 -3.58 11.71
N ALA A 159 -12.70 -3.76 11.10
CA ALA A 159 -11.44 -3.45 11.76
C ALA A 159 -11.32 -1.97 12.12
N TYR A 160 -11.72 -1.06 11.23
CA TYR A 160 -11.70 0.38 11.52
C TYR A 160 -12.65 0.75 12.67
N LEU A 161 -13.85 0.16 12.71
CA LEU A 161 -14.76 0.31 13.84
C LEU A 161 -14.14 -0.23 15.13
N CYS A 162 -13.53 -1.41 15.09
CA CYS A 162 -12.85 -1.99 16.24
C CYS A 162 -11.71 -1.09 16.73
N PHE A 163 -10.86 -0.53 15.85
CA PHE A 163 -9.82 0.41 16.25
C PHE A 163 -10.37 1.64 16.98
N GLY A 164 -11.52 2.17 16.54
CA GLY A 164 -12.19 3.29 17.22
C GLY A 164 -12.72 2.93 18.61
N LEU A 165 -13.11 1.68 18.83
CA LEU A 165 -13.70 1.20 20.09
C LEU A 165 -12.67 0.64 21.09
N VAL A 166 -11.51 0.18 20.62
CA VAL A 166 -10.48 -0.41 21.46
C VAL A 166 -9.97 0.60 22.48
N THR A 167 -9.98 0.19 23.75
CA THR A 167 -9.47 0.96 24.89
C THR A 167 -8.14 0.43 25.43
N TYR A 168 -7.78 -0.82 25.12
CA TYR A 168 -6.58 -1.47 25.58
C TYR A 168 -5.62 -1.74 24.41
N GLY A 169 -4.44 -1.12 24.43
CA GLY A 169 -3.48 -1.13 23.31
C GLY A 169 -3.17 -2.49 22.72
N PRO A 170 -2.86 -3.55 23.51
CA PRO A 170 -2.60 -4.89 22.98
C PRO A 170 -3.72 -5.51 22.14
N LEU A 171 -4.98 -5.13 22.34
CA LEU A 171 -6.09 -5.60 21.51
C LEU A 171 -6.00 -5.13 20.06
N THR A 172 -5.27 -4.03 19.79
CA THR A 172 -5.05 -3.56 18.41
C THR A 172 -4.32 -4.58 17.56
N TYR A 173 -3.39 -5.34 18.16
CA TYR A 173 -2.68 -6.42 17.46
C TYR A 173 -3.64 -7.55 17.05
N LEU A 174 -4.61 -7.88 17.90
CA LEU A 174 -5.64 -8.87 17.55
C LEU A 174 -6.49 -8.38 16.39
N VAL A 175 -6.91 -7.11 16.40
CA VAL A 175 -7.65 -6.51 15.29
C VAL A 175 -6.83 -6.54 14.00
N MET A 176 -5.53 -6.22 14.05
CA MET A 176 -4.63 -6.31 12.89
C MET A 176 -4.56 -7.72 12.33
N LEU A 177 -4.43 -8.73 13.20
CA LEU A 177 -4.37 -10.13 12.78
C LEU A 177 -5.71 -10.60 12.16
N CYS A 178 -6.84 -10.21 12.72
CA CYS A 178 -8.17 -10.54 12.20
C CYS A 178 -8.48 -9.84 10.86
N ASN A 179 -7.83 -8.71 10.59
CA ASN A 179 -8.06 -7.91 9.37
C ASN A 179 -7.30 -8.41 8.13
N PHE A 180 -6.81 -9.65 8.12
CA PHE A 180 -5.99 -10.19 7.03
C PHE A 180 -6.70 -10.20 5.66
N LEU A 181 -8.03 -10.30 5.61
CA LEU A 181 -8.80 -10.27 4.36
C LEU A 181 -8.74 -8.90 3.67
N SER A 182 -8.76 -7.81 4.44
CA SER A 182 -8.67 -6.45 3.89
C SER A 182 -7.33 -6.21 3.18
N ILE A 183 -6.25 -6.82 3.67
CA ILE A 183 -4.90 -6.71 3.08
C ILE A 183 -4.84 -7.33 1.68
N ALA A 184 -5.71 -8.29 1.37
CA ALA A 184 -5.81 -8.91 0.06
C ALA A 184 -6.57 -8.05 -0.97
N VAL A 185 -7.30 -7.02 -0.55
CA VAL A 185 -8.15 -6.20 -1.43
C VAL A 185 -7.34 -5.41 -2.47
N PRO A 186 -6.31 -4.60 -2.12
CA PRO A 186 -5.58 -3.81 -3.09
C PRO A 186 -4.96 -4.64 -4.23
N PRO A 187 -4.19 -5.73 -3.96
CA PRO A 187 -3.62 -6.52 -5.02
C PRO A 187 -4.67 -7.22 -5.90
N THR A 188 -5.84 -7.58 -5.32
CA THR A 188 -6.94 -8.17 -6.08
C THR A 188 -7.60 -7.14 -7.00
N LEU A 189 -7.84 -5.92 -6.51
CA LEU A 189 -8.38 -4.82 -7.33
C LEU A 189 -7.43 -4.48 -8.49
N ASN A 190 -6.15 -4.35 -8.22
CA ASN A 190 -5.13 -4.09 -9.23
C ASN A 190 -5.11 -5.20 -10.31
N SER A 191 -5.27 -6.46 -9.90
CA SER A 191 -5.37 -7.59 -10.84
C SER A 191 -6.59 -7.43 -11.76
N ILE A 192 -7.76 -7.13 -11.21
CA ILE A 192 -9.00 -6.96 -12.00
C ILE A 192 -8.86 -5.79 -12.98
N VAL A 193 -8.35 -4.65 -12.53
CA VAL A 193 -8.14 -3.49 -13.41
C VAL A 193 -7.18 -3.84 -14.54
N SER A 194 -6.05 -4.48 -14.22
CA SER A 194 -5.07 -4.89 -15.24
C SER A 194 -5.65 -5.86 -16.28
N HIS A 195 -6.53 -6.78 -15.87
CA HIS A 195 -7.20 -7.71 -16.79
C HIS A 195 -8.39 -7.11 -17.56
N SER A 196 -8.91 -5.97 -17.08
CA SER A 196 -10.08 -5.31 -17.68
C SER A 196 -9.73 -4.35 -18.81
N VAL A 197 -8.45 -4.05 -19.01
CA VAL A 197 -7.97 -3.15 -20.07
C VAL A 197 -7.00 -3.85 -21.02
N PRO A 198 -6.95 -3.45 -22.31
CA PRO A 198 -5.97 -3.97 -23.26
C PRO A 198 -4.52 -3.74 -22.79
N ALA A 199 -3.59 -4.61 -23.18
CA ALA A 199 -2.19 -4.53 -22.79
C ALA A 199 -1.53 -3.17 -23.12
N SER A 200 -1.98 -2.51 -24.21
CA SER A 200 -1.51 -1.18 -24.62
C SER A 200 -1.95 -0.04 -23.70
N GLU A 201 -3.02 -0.24 -22.92
CA GLU A 201 -3.61 0.77 -22.02
C GLU A 201 -3.36 0.47 -20.54
N GLN A 202 -2.74 -0.68 -20.22
CA GLN A 202 -2.44 -1.07 -18.83
C GLN A 202 -1.58 -0.04 -18.10
N GLY A 203 -0.59 0.56 -18.78
CA GLY A 203 0.25 1.61 -18.19
C GLY A 203 -0.55 2.86 -17.82
N GLU A 204 -1.50 3.28 -18.66
CA GLU A 204 -2.40 4.41 -18.40
C GLU A 204 -3.37 4.08 -17.23
N ALA A 205 -3.93 2.86 -17.22
CA ALA A 205 -4.88 2.42 -16.21
C ALA A 205 -4.26 2.25 -14.81
N MET A 206 -2.98 1.88 -14.74
CA MET A 206 -2.27 1.70 -13.46
C MET A 206 -1.62 3.00 -12.97
N GLY A 207 -1.49 4.01 -13.81
CA GLY A 207 -0.90 5.32 -13.50
C GLY A 207 -1.92 6.41 -13.14
N THR A 208 -3.21 6.12 -13.28
CA THR A 208 -4.32 7.02 -12.91
C THR A 208 -4.93 6.64 -11.57
#